data_dd3a5c4428cff59f3a650ab337579166
#
_entry.id   dd3a5c4428cff59f3a650ab337579166
#
_cell.length_a   1.000
_cell.length_b   1.000
_cell.length_c   1.000
_cell.angle_alpha   90.00
_cell.angle_beta   90.00
_cell.angle_gamma   90.00
#
_symmetry.space_group_name_H-M   'P 1'
#
loop_
_entity.id
_entity.type
_entity.pdbx_description
1 polymer ?
#
loop_
_entity_poly.entity_id
_entity_poly.type
_entity_poly.pdbx_seq_one_letter_code
_entity_poly.pdbx_strand_id
1 'polypeptide(L)'
;ADLSGADLSRADLSGANLAEAQLVNANLNNATMVSANLNEANLSGANMSRANLRNASLKSAYLSRADLSGANLSGANFSGADLRDVNLKWADLSGTNFSDANIVSAKFSKESLKVAILCKTKTPWGEDNTGCNAFGYNAVKKLIALGRCPKCILSGVDLSGKNLKSANLSQADLSGANLFKANLKNANLADSNLSNGNVAGVNLSGANLNGADLRGVNLSGSDLKYAKLKRADLRGANLNGADLRKANFFGADLRNAKLEWTKLRGANLSEANLTDAVIKFEINENLDIAILCKTKTSSGEKSSDCK
;
A
#
# COMPACT_ATOMS: atom_id res chain seq x y z
N ALA A 1 -16.99 11.08 -13.25
CA ALA A 1 -17.51 11.12 -14.64
C ALA A 1 -18.83 10.34 -14.71
N ASP A 2 -19.74 10.75 -15.58
CA ASP A 2 -20.97 9.99 -15.89
C ASP A 2 -20.78 9.31 -17.26
N LEU A 3 -20.76 7.99 -17.21
CA LEU A 3 -20.61 7.07 -18.36
C LEU A 3 -21.77 6.06 -18.36
N SER A 4 -22.90 6.41 -17.73
CA SER A 4 -24.05 5.53 -17.66
C SER A 4 -24.59 5.20 -19.06
N GLY A 5 -24.80 3.90 -19.32
CA GLY A 5 -25.22 3.38 -20.62
C GLY A 5 -24.21 3.50 -21.76
N ALA A 6 -22.98 3.99 -21.47
CA ALA A 6 -21.94 4.13 -22.50
C ALA A 6 -21.52 2.77 -23.08
N ASP A 7 -21.22 2.73 -24.38
CA ASP A 7 -20.57 1.59 -25.01
C ASP A 7 -19.04 1.74 -24.94
N LEU A 8 -18.45 1.00 -24.03
CA LEU A 8 -17.02 0.88 -23.81
C LEU A 8 -16.52 -0.54 -24.11
N SER A 9 -17.28 -1.27 -24.93
CA SER A 9 -16.92 -2.64 -25.29
C SER A 9 -15.56 -2.67 -26.00
N ARG A 10 -14.72 -3.62 -25.58
CA ARG A 10 -13.34 -3.80 -26.08
C ARG A 10 -12.39 -2.60 -25.84
N ALA A 11 -12.81 -1.59 -25.09
CA ALA A 11 -11.94 -0.46 -24.75
C ALA A 11 -10.74 -0.92 -23.91
N ASP A 12 -9.59 -0.28 -24.10
CA ASP A 12 -8.43 -0.40 -23.20
C ASP A 12 -8.48 0.72 -22.17
N LEU A 13 -8.84 0.34 -20.95
CA LEU A 13 -8.92 1.19 -19.77
C LEU A 13 -7.88 0.77 -18.71
N SER A 14 -6.78 0.11 -19.14
CA SER A 14 -5.73 -0.35 -18.25
C SER A 14 -5.12 0.82 -17.48
N GLY A 15 -5.04 0.70 -16.15
CA GLY A 15 -4.53 1.75 -15.26
C GLY A 15 -5.41 3.00 -15.18
N ALA A 16 -6.57 3.04 -15.84
CA ALA A 16 -7.46 4.20 -15.81
C ALA A 16 -7.95 4.49 -14.38
N ASN A 17 -8.11 5.77 -14.05
CA ASN A 17 -8.77 6.20 -12.83
C ASN A 17 -10.25 6.47 -13.10
N LEU A 18 -11.08 5.50 -12.72
CA LEU A 18 -12.55 5.53 -12.82
C LEU A 18 -13.19 5.52 -11.41
N ALA A 19 -12.44 5.96 -10.38
CA ALA A 19 -13.00 6.06 -9.03
C ALA A 19 -14.26 6.94 -9.01
N GLU A 20 -15.29 6.48 -8.28
CA GLU A 20 -16.57 7.16 -8.13
C GLU A 20 -17.33 7.42 -9.48
N ALA A 21 -16.89 6.83 -10.58
CA ALA A 21 -17.54 7.01 -11.88
C ALA A 21 -18.94 6.37 -11.89
N GLN A 22 -19.89 7.01 -12.58
CA GLN A 22 -21.19 6.41 -12.87
C GLN A 22 -21.06 5.60 -14.16
N LEU A 23 -21.26 4.29 -14.06
CA LEU A 23 -21.17 3.31 -15.16
C LEU A 23 -22.41 2.41 -15.17
N VAL A 24 -23.52 2.93 -14.66
CA VAL A 24 -24.80 2.18 -14.59
C VAL A 24 -25.21 1.72 -15.99
N ASN A 25 -25.44 0.40 -16.13
CA ASN A 25 -25.80 -0.24 -17.41
C ASN A 25 -24.80 -0.01 -18.55
N ALA A 26 -23.55 0.41 -18.27
CA ALA A 26 -22.53 0.56 -19.29
C ALA A 26 -22.17 -0.80 -19.91
N ASN A 27 -21.83 -0.80 -21.20
CA ASN A 27 -21.32 -1.97 -21.89
C ASN A 27 -19.78 -1.97 -21.87
N LEU A 28 -19.20 -2.82 -21.05
CA LEU A 28 -17.75 -3.04 -20.88
C LEU A 28 -17.34 -4.46 -21.32
N ASN A 29 -18.14 -5.10 -22.19
CA ASN A 29 -17.87 -6.45 -22.68
C ASN A 29 -16.50 -6.53 -23.37
N ASN A 30 -15.69 -7.51 -22.98
CA ASN A 30 -14.31 -7.68 -23.45
C ASN A 30 -13.39 -6.46 -23.24
N ALA A 31 -13.74 -5.49 -22.41
CA ALA A 31 -12.85 -4.37 -22.08
C ALA A 31 -11.62 -4.84 -21.29
N THR A 32 -10.50 -4.17 -21.47
CA THR A 32 -9.27 -4.39 -20.69
C THR A 32 -9.16 -3.31 -19.63
N MET A 33 -9.21 -3.72 -18.35
CA MET A 33 -9.17 -2.82 -17.18
C MET A 33 -8.09 -3.28 -16.19
N VAL A 34 -6.96 -3.77 -16.71
CA VAL A 34 -5.86 -4.26 -15.87
C VAL A 34 -5.35 -3.14 -14.96
N SER A 35 -5.33 -3.39 -13.66
CA SER A 35 -4.90 -2.43 -12.63
C SER A 35 -5.68 -1.10 -12.62
N ALA A 36 -6.87 -1.04 -13.21
CA ALA A 36 -7.72 0.15 -13.18
C ALA A 36 -8.23 0.42 -11.74
N ASN A 37 -8.44 1.70 -11.43
CA ASN A 37 -9.06 2.15 -10.18
C ASN A 37 -10.54 2.43 -10.41
N LEU A 38 -11.39 1.55 -9.88
CA LEU A 38 -12.86 1.62 -9.93
C LEU A 38 -13.44 1.71 -8.51
N ASN A 39 -12.67 2.20 -7.54
CA ASN A 39 -13.13 2.32 -6.15
C ASN A 39 -14.38 3.20 -6.10
N GLU A 40 -15.42 2.73 -5.36
CA GLU A 40 -16.68 3.43 -5.15
C GLU A 40 -17.45 3.74 -6.45
N ALA A 41 -17.01 3.18 -7.59
CA ALA A 41 -17.73 3.34 -8.86
C ALA A 41 -19.09 2.63 -8.82
N ASN A 42 -20.08 3.21 -9.51
CA ASN A 42 -21.38 2.60 -9.69
C ASN A 42 -21.46 1.85 -11.04
N LEU A 43 -21.33 0.55 -10.96
CA LEU A 43 -21.36 -0.41 -12.08
C LEU A 43 -22.64 -1.25 -12.08
N SER A 44 -23.70 -0.77 -11.40
CA SER A 44 -24.95 -1.53 -11.28
C SER A 44 -25.52 -1.84 -12.67
N GLY A 45 -25.80 -3.11 -12.92
CA GLY A 45 -26.31 -3.59 -14.21
C GLY A 45 -25.32 -3.54 -15.37
N ALA A 46 -24.07 -3.13 -15.18
CA ALA A 46 -23.07 -3.06 -16.26
C ALA A 46 -22.77 -4.45 -16.83
N ASN A 47 -22.55 -4.51 -18.14
CA ASN A 47 -22.08 -5.71 -18.82
C ASN A 47 -20.55 -5.70 -18.89
N MET A 48 -19.90 -6.47 -18.03
CA MET A 48 -18.44 -6.68 -17.99
C MET A 48 -18.07 -8.13 -18.36
N SER A 49 -18.95 -8.81 -19.12
CA SER A 49 -18.68 -10.18 -19.51
C SER A 49 -17.38 -10.28 -20.31
N ARG A 50 -16.55 -11.28 -19.96
CA ARG A 50 -15.22 -11.51 -20.55
C ARG A 50 -14.24 -10.35 -20.43
N ALA A 51 -14.51 -9.34 -19.59
CA ALA A 51 -13.58 -8.24 -19.36
C ALA A 51 -12.33 -8.72 -18.59
N ASN A 52 -11.21 -8.05 -18.80
CA ASN A 52 -9.98 -8.31 -18.07
C ASN A 52 -9.78 -7.27 -16.96
N LEU A 53 -10.12 -7.65 -15.73
CA LEU A 53 -9.98 -6.81 -14.52
C LEU A 53 -8.82 -7.28 -13.62
N ARG A 54 -7.81 -7.95 -14.18
CA ARG A 54 -6.67 -8.43 -13.39
C ARG A 54 -6.05 -7.30 -12.58
N ASN A 55 -5.92 -7.52 -11.25
CA ASN A 55 -5.36 -6.57 -10.28
C ASN A 55 -6.12 -5.23 -10.21
N ALA A 56 -7.32 -5.10 -10.77
CA ALA A 56 -8.13 -3.88 -10.65
C ALA A 56 -8.60 -3.66 -9.21
N SER A 57 -8.80 -2.41 -8.83
CA SER A 57 -9.34 -2.03 -7.52
C SER A 57 -10.80 -1.58 -7.66
N LEU A 58 -11.71 -2.33 -7.01
CA LEU A 58 -13.16 -2.08 -6.98
C LEU A 58 -13.66 -2.01 -5.53
N LYS A 59 -12.84 -1.45 -4.63
CA LYS A 59 -13.21 -1.31 -3.22
C LYS A 59 -14.48 -0.50 -3.08
N SER A 60 -15.43 -1.00 -2.27
CA SER A 60 -16.72 -0.35 -2.01
C SER A 60 -17.52 0.00 -3.28
N ALA A 61 -17.23 -0.61 -4.42
CA ALA A 61 -17.97 -0.38 -5.66
C ALA A 61 -19.37 -1.01 -5.62
N TYR A 62 -20.29 -0.45 -6.38
CA TYR A 62 -21.66 -0.94 -6.53
C TYR A 62 -21.78 -1.73 -7.84
N LEU A 63 -21.97 -3.05 -7.76
CA LEU A 63 -22.04 -3.96 -8.90
C LEU A 63 -23.33 -4.78 -8.93
N SER A 64 -24.36 -4.37 -8.20
CA SER A 64 -25.58 -5.15 -8.15
C SER A 64 -26.13 -5.41 -9.56
N ARG A 65 -26.48 -6.69 -9.84
CA ARG A 65 -26.97 -7.18 -11.13
C ARG A 65 -25.98 -7.04 -12.33
N ALA A 66 -24.72 -6.72 -12.09
CA ALA A 66 -23.73 -6.67 -13.17
C ALA A 66 -23.44 -8.07 -13.74
N ASP A 67 -23.03 -8.13 -14.99
CA ASP A 67 -22.57 -9.36 -15.63
C ASP A 67 -21.04 -9.38 -15.71
N LEU A 68 -20.41 -10.25 -14.96
CA LEU A 68 -18.98 -10.55 -14.93
C LEU A 68 -18.67 -11.95 -15.45
N SER A 69 -19.59 -12.55 -16.20
CA SER A 69 -19.41 -13.91 -16.70
C SER A 69 -18.17 -14.03 -17.59
N GLY A 70 -17.34 -15.03 -17.31
CA GLY A 70 -16.09 -15.27 -18.04
C GLY A 70 -15.03 -14.20 -17.88
N ALA A 71 -15.21 -13.21 -16.98
CA ALA A 71 -14.22 -12.17 -16.74
C ALA A 71 -12.97 -12.71 -16.03
N ASN A 72 -11.80 -12.13 -16.32
CA ASN A 72 -10.59 -12.35 -15.57
C ASN A 72 -10.52 -11.37 -14.38
N LEU A 73 -10.78 -11.86 -13.17
CA LEU A 73 -10.76 -11.10 -11.93
C LEU A 73 -9.54 -11.42 -11.06
N SER A 74 -8.54 -12.14 -11.62
CA SER A 74 -7.40 -12.61 -10.83
C SER A 74 -6.68 -11.45 -10.13
N GLY A 75 -6.55 -11.56 -8.80
CA GLY A 75 -5.95 -10.53 -7.95
C GLY A 75 -6.76 -9.24 -7.81
N ALA A 76 -7.97 -9.14 -8.37
CA ALA A 76 -8.81 -7.94 -8.24
C ALA A 76 -9.31 -7.76 -6.80
N ASN A 77 -9.53 -6.51 -6.39
CA ASN A 77 -9.93 -6.16 -5.04
C ASN A 77 -11.36 -5.61 -5.00
N PHE A 78 -12.30 -6.44 -4.53
CA PHE A 78 -13.72 -6.10 -4.32
C PHE A 78 -14.06 -5.90 -2.83
N SER A 79 -13.08 -5.57 -1.99
CA SER A 79 -13.37 -5.43 -0.55
C SER A 79 -14.45 -4.38 -0.28
N GLY A 80 -15.45 -4.75 0.51
CA GLY A 80 -16.59 -3.90 0.84
C GLY A 80 -17.58 -3.66 -0.31
N ALA A 81 -17.39 -4.26 -1.49
CA ALA A 81 -18.25 -4.03 -2.65
C ALA A 81 -19.63 -4.71 -2.51
N ASP A 82 -20.63 -4.12 -3.17
CA ASP A 82 -21.96 -4.71 -3.31
C ASP A 82 -22.10 -5.47 -4.65
N LEU A 83 -22.03 -6.79 -4.58
CA LEU A 83 -22.13 -7.70 -5.74
C LEU A 83 -23.43 -8.54 -5.68
N ARG A 84 -24.51 -8.03 -5.07
CA ARG A 84 -25.77 -8.75 -5.04
C ARG A 84 -26.28 -9.06 -6.44
N ASP A 85 -26.77 -10.27 -6.64
CA ASP A 85 -27.34 -10.73 -7.93
C ASP A 85 -26.35 -10.69 -9.10
N VAL A 86 -25.04 -10.52 -8.86
CA VAL A 86 -24.00 -10.46 -9.89
C VAL A 86 -23.86 -11.83 -10.60
N ASN A 87 -23.55 -11.83 -11.88
CA ASN A 87 -23.23 -13.02 -12.63
C ASN A 87 -21.70 -13.22 -12.70
N LEU A 88 -21.17 -14.20 -11.96
CA LEU A 88 -19.75 -14.58 -11.91
C LEU A 88 -19.49 -15.95 -12.55
N LYS A 89 -20.41 -16.48 -13.35
CA LYS A 89 -20.23 -17.78 -13.99
C LYS A 89 -18.98 -17.76 -14.87
N TRP A 90 -18.14 -18.79 -14.70
CA TRP A 90 -16.89 -18.97 -15.47
C TRP A 90 -15.85 -17.84 -15.30
N ALA A 91 -16.03 -16.93 -14.34
CA ALA A 91 -15.00 -15.92 -14.03
C ALA A 91 -13.79 -16.58 -13.35
N ASP A 92 -12.59 -16.07 -13.66
CA ASP A 92 -11.37 -16.42 -12.93
C ASP A 92 -11.29 -15.59 -11.64
N LEU A 93 -11.50 -16.24 -10.51
CA LEU A 93 -11.50 -15.63 -9.17
C LEU A 93 -10.17 -15.86 -8.43
N SER A 94 -9.11 -16.26 -9.09
CA SER A 94 -7.82 -16.59 -8.47
C SER A 94 -7.26 -15.39 -7.70
N GLY A 95 -7.18 -15.52 -6.36
CA GLY A 95 -6.69 -14.44 -5.49
C GLY A 95 -7.58 -13.18 -5.44
N THR A 96 -8.81 -13.23 -5.97
CA THR A 96 -9.77 -12.13 -5.87
C THR A 96 -10.15 -11.89 -4.41
N ASN A 97 -10.10 -10.64 -3.97
CA ASN A 97 -10.44 -10.25 -2.60
C ASN A 97 -11.90 -9.80 -2.50
N PHE A 98 -12.75 -10.57 -1.83
CA PHE A 98 -14.14 -10.25 -1.50
C PHE A 98 -14.33 -9.92 0.00
N SER A 99 -13.28 -9.59 0.73
CA SER A 99 -13.41 -9.26 2.16
C SER A 99 -14.44 -8.16 2.40
N ASP A 100 -15.32 -8.35 3.39
CA ASP A 100 -16.43 -7.44 3.71
C ASP A 100 -17.43 -7.20 2.55
N ALA A 101 -17.31 -7.90 1.42
CA ALA A 101 -18.21 -7.76 0.28
C ALA A 101 -19.53 -8.49 0.49
N ASN A 102 -20.54 -8.08 -0.28
CA ASN A 102 -21.85 -8.73 -0.30
C ASN A 102 -22.07 -9.45 -1.64
N ILE A 103 -21.95 -10.78 -1.67
CA ILE A 103 -22.18 -11.64 -2.83
C ILE A 103 -23.46 -12.49 -2.69
N VAL A 104 -24.41 -12.03 -1.86
CA VAL A 104 -25.71 -12.71 -1.70
C VAL A 104 -26.43 -12.76 -3.06
N SER A 105 -27.00 -13.90 -3.39
CA SER A 105 -27.65 -14.17 -4.68
C SER A 105 -26.75 -14.08 -5.93
N ALA A 106 -25.44 -13.93 -5.78
CA ALA A 106 -24.52 -13.98 -6.92
C ALA A 106 -24.52 -15.38 -7.58
N LYS A 107 -24.34 -15.42 -8.91
CA LYS A 107 -24.33 -16.65 -9.70
C LYS A 107 -22.89 -17.10 -9.95
N PHE A 108 -22.42 -18.15 -9.27
CA PHE A 108 -21.08 -18.75 -9.42
C PHE A 108 -21.12 -20.23 -9.05
N SER A 109 -20.05 -20.98 -9.30
CA SER A 109 -19.86 -22.30 -8.71
C SER A 109 -19.20 -22.17 -7.33
N LYS A 110 -19.62 -22.98 -6.36
CA LYS A 110 -18.99 -22.99 -5.03
C LYS A 110 -17.49 -23.29 -5.09
N GLU A 111 -17.08 -24.08 -6.08
CA GLU A 111 -15.68 -24.43 -6.31
C GLU A 111 -14.85 -23.22 -6.74
N SER A 112 -15.41 -22.29 -7.55
CA SER A 112 -14.68 -21.10 -8.00
C SER A 112 -14.31 -20.13 -6.86
N LEU A 113 -15.03 -20.16 -5.74
CA LEU A 113 -14.70 -19.36 -4.57
C LEU A 113 -13.56 -19.91 -3.71
N LYS A 114 -13.16 -21.19 -3.88
CA LYS A 114 -12.06 -21.76 -3.10
C LYS A 114 -10.70 -21.06 -3.30
N VAL A 115 -10.54 -20.39 -4.43
CA VAL A 115 -9.32 -19.67 -4.79
C VAL A 115 -9.42 -18.16 -4.52
N ALA A 116 -10.58 -17.69 -4.07
CA ALA A 116 -10.84 -16.32 -3.66
C ALA A 116 -10.65 -16.13 -2.15
N ILE A 117 -10.58 -14.89 -1.74
CA ILE A 117 -10.42 -14.51 -0.33
C ILE A 117 -11.75 -14.03 0.20
N LEU A 118 -12.26 -14.75 1.19
CA LEU A 118 -13.57 -14.53 1.80
C LEU A 118 -13.37 -14.20 3.28
N CYS A 119 -13.34 -12.93 3.63
CA CYS A 119 -13.25 -12.53 5.03
C CYS A 119 -14.43 -11.62 5.36
N LYS A 120 -15.32 -12.05 6.25
CA LYS A 120 -16.60 -11.39 6.53
C LYS A 120 -17.44 -11.18 5.27
N THR A 121 -17.26 -12.02 4.27
CA THR A 121 -18.00 -11.96 3.03
C THR A 121 -19.40 -12.49 3.25
N LYS A 122 -20.41 -11.69 2.91
CA LYS A 122 -21.82 -12.16 2.94
C LYS A 122 -22.08 -13.01 1.72
N THR A 123 -22.24 -14.31 1.92
CA THR A 123 -22.51 -15.31 0.87
C THR A 123 -23.97 -15.79 0.91
N PRO A 124 -24.46 -16.53 -0.12
CA PRO A 124 -25.80 -17.13 -0.09
C PRO A 124 -26.04 -18.11 1.06
N TRP A 125 -24.98 -18.62 1.69
CA TRP A 125 -25.06 -19.59 2.82
C TRP A 125 -24.65 -18.98 4.17
N GLY A 126 -24.55 -17.65 4.26
CA GLY A 126 -24.15 -16.92 5.48
C GLY A 126 -22.80 -16.22 5.33
N GLU A 127 -22.30 -15.69 6.43
CA GLU A 127 -20.99 -15.00 6.44
C GLU A 127 -19.85 -16.02 6.34
N ASP A 128 -18.96 -15.82 5.36
CA ASP A 128 -17.79 -16.65 5.15
C ASP A 128 -16.53 -15.92 5.64
N ASN A 129 -15.75 -16.60 6.46
CA ASN A 129 -14.53 -16.09 7.09
C ASN A 129 -13.27 -16.90 6.72
N THR A 130 -13.36 -17.81 5.75
CA THR A 130 -12.27 -18.75 5.41
C THR A 130 -11.00 -18.06 4.94
N GLY A 131 -11.13 -16.90 4.30
CA GLY A 131 -10.02 -16.10 3.81
C GLY A 131 -9.47 -15.04 4.76
N CYS A 132 -9.97 -14.93 6.00
CA CYS A 132 -9.57 -13.87 6.92
C CYS A 132 -8.07 -13.83 7.26
N ASN A 133 -7.34 -14.91 7.02
CA ASN A 133 -5.90 -14.98 7.23
C ASN A 133 -5.09 -14.53 6.00
N ALA A 134 -5.68 -14.53 4.80
CA ALA A 134 -4.96 -14.38 3.55
C ALA A 134 -4.51 -12.93 3.25
N PHE A 135 -5.20 -11.90 3.81
CA PHE A 135 -4.84 -10.48 3.64
C PHE A 135 -4.57 -9.73 4.96
N GLY A 136 -4.08 -10.41 5.96
CA GLY A 136 -3.72 -9.74 7.21
C GLY A 136 -4.89 -9.26 8.07
N TYR A 137 -6.15 -9.60 7.76
CA TYR A 137 -7.30 -9.15 8.55
C TYR A 137 -7.17 -9.56 10.03
N ASN A 138 -6.83 -10.82 10.30
CA ASN A 138 -6.53 -11.27 11.67
C ASN A 138 -5.24 -10.65 12.19
N ALA A 139 -4.27 -10.39 11.31
CA ALA A 139 -3.04 -9.70 11.66
C ALA A 139 -3.32 -8.25 12.06
N VAL A 140 -4.17 -7.52 11.33
CA VAL A 140 -4.59 -6.15 11.68
C VAL A 140 -5.35 -6.13 13.00
N LYS A 141 -6.33 -7.03 13.19
CA LYS A 141 -7.04 -7.17 14.49
C LYS A 141 -6.07 -7.45 15.64
N LYS A 142 -5.17 -8.39 15.46
CA LYS A 142 -4.16 -8.76 16.44
C LYS A 142 -3.23 -7.57 16.73
N LEU A 143 -2.80 -6.86 15.69
CA LEU A 143 -1.96 -5.67 15.82
C LEU A 143 -2.67 -4.57 16.63
N ILE A 144 -3.93 -4.27 16.30
CA ILE A 144 -4.71 -3.24 16.99
C ILE A 144 -4.99 -3.63 18.45
N ALA A 145 -5.38 -4.89 18.69
CA ALA A 145 -5.75 -5.36 20.03
C ALA A 145 -4.57 -5.58 20.95
N LEU A 146 -3.44 -6.09 20.43
CA LEU A 146 -2.30 -6.53 21.24
C LEU A 146 -1.05 -5.65 21.07
N GLY A 147 -1.06 -4.68 20.15
CA GLY A 147 0.10 -3.85 19.82
C GLY A 147 1.28 -4.64 19.25
N ARG A 148 1.08 -5.87 18.78
CA ARG A 148 2.18 -6.70 18.27
C ARG A 148 1.74 -7.66 17.19
N CYS A 149 2.53 -7.71 16.12
CA CYS A 149 2.34 -8.63 15.00
C CYS A 149 3.67 -8.86 14.26
N PRO A 150 4.71 -9.43 14.93
CA PRO A 150 5.98 -9.70 14.26
C PRO A 150 5.77 -10.77 13.18
N LYS A 151 6.48 -10.64 12.05
CA LYS A 151 6.40 -11.53 10.88
C LYS A 151 5.01 -11.63 10.23
N CYS A 152 4.10 -10.69 10.55
CA CYS A 152 2.77 -10.70 9.92
C CYS A 152 2.83 -10.28 8.47
N ILE A 153 1.93 -10.87 7.67
CA ILE A 153 1.65 -10.41 6.31
C ILE A 153 0.61 -9.30 6.41
N LEU A 154 1.03 -8.08 6.15
CA LEU A 154 0.23 -6.85 6.19
C LEU A 154 0.37 -6.07 4.87
N SER A 155 0.76 -6.76 3.79
CA SER A 155 0.94 -6.14 2.48
C SER A 155 -0.37 -5.56 1.96
N GLY A 156 -0.30 -4.32 1.44
CA GLY A 156 -1.45 -3.61 0.87
C GLY A 156 -2.55 -3.22 1.87
N VAL A 157 -2.42 -3.47 3.18
CA VAL A 157 -3.45 -3.13 4.17
C VAL A 157 -3.56 -1.63 4.40
N ASP A 158 -4.76 -1.16 4.73
CA ASP A 158 -4.99 0.21 5.17
C ASP A 158 -4.89 0.33 6.70
N LEU A 159 -3.82 1.00 7.14
CA LEU A 159 -3.53 1.35 8.52
C LEU A 159 -3.48 2.88 8.70
N SER A 160 -4.05 3.64 7.75
CA SER A 160 -4.02 5.11 7.80
C SER A 160 -4.67 5.65 9.08
N GLY A 161 -4.01 6.65 9.67
CA GLY A 161 -4.44 7.28 10.92
C GLY A 161 -4.45 6.37 12.15
N LYS A 162 -4.07 5.09 12.07
CA LYS A 162 -4.11 4.17 13.22
C LYS A 162 -3.05 4.50 14.26
N ASN A 163 -3.42 4.33 15.54
CA ASN A 163 -2.48 4.44 16.64
C ASN A 163 -1.75 3.10 16.85
N LEU A 164 -0.50 3.04 16.37
CA LEU A 164 0.40 1.89 16.45
C LEU A 164 1.64 2.22 17.29
N LYS A 165 1.50 3.16 18.23
CA LYS A 165 2.58 3.57 19.14
C LYS A 165 3.15 2.35 19.86
N SER A 166 4.48 2.24 19.84
CA SER A 166 5.22 1.13 20.45
C SER A 166 4.86 -0.27 19.93
N ALA A 167 4.18 -0.36 18.79
CA ALA A 167 3.81 -1.65 18.20
C ALA A 167 5.05 -2.46 17.81
N ASN A 168 4.98 -3.78 17.99
CA ASN A 168 6.00 -4.69 17.47
C ASN A 168 5.57 -5.25 16.11
N LEU A 169 6.20 -4.76 15.05
CA LEU A 169 6.02 -5.12 13.65
C LEU A 169 7.32 -5.65 13.02
N SER A 170 8.26 -6.13 13.86
CA SER A 170 9.55 -6.63 13.38
C SER A 170 9.36 -7.76 12.36
N GLN A 171 10.11 -7.71 11.27
CA GLN A 171 10.06 -8.67 10.16
C GLN A 171 8.67 -8.80 9.50
N ALA A 172 7.75 -7.85 9.73
CA ALA A 172 6.44 -7.87 9.09
C ALA A 172 6.56 -7.44 7.61
N ASP A 173 5.72 -8.02 6.76
CA ASP A 173 5.53 -7.56 5.39
C ASP A 173 4.42 -6.49 5.36
N LEU A 174 4.81 -5.24 5.17
CA LEU A 174 3.97 -4.05 5.03
C LEU A 174 4.10 -3.45 3.62
N SER A 175 4.57 -4.25 2.64
CA SER A 175 4.77 -3.78 1.27
C SER A 175 3.48 -3.22 0.68
N GLY A 176 3.54 -2.03 0.08
CA GLY A 176 2.38 -1.35 -0.47
C GLY A 176 1.30 -0.94 0.55
N ALA A 177 1.52 -1.12 1.86
CA ALA A 177 0.55 -0.73 2.88
C ALA A 177 0.34 0.78 2.93
N ASN A 178 -0.88 1.21 3.26
CA ASN A 178 -1.20 2.61 3.52
C ASN A 178 -1.09 2.90 5.02
N LEU A 179 -0.06 3.64 5.41
CA LEU A 179 0.21 4.10 6.77
C LEU A 179 0.07 5.65 6.89
N PHE A 180 -0.59 6.30 5.92
CA PHE A 180 -0.75 7.75 5.89
C PHE A 180 -1.22 8.30 7.24
N LYS A 181 -0.42 9.23 7.81
CA LYS A 181 -0.67 9.85 9.14
C LYS A 181 -0.84 8.86 10.30
N ALA A 182 -0.41 7.62 10.19
CA ALA A 182 -0.41 6.68 11.32
C ALA A 182 0.57 7.12 12.42
N ASN A 183 0.34 6.69 13.65
CA ASN A 183 1.25 6.93 14.76
C ASN A 183 2.05 5.66 15.08
N LEU A 184 3.29 5.60 14.65
CA LEU A 184 4.26 4.52 14.85
C LEU A 184 5.39 4.94 15.82
N LYS A 185 5.14 5.96 16.66
CA LYS A 185 6.14 6.44 17.63
C LYS A 185 6.66 5.27 18.46
N ASN A 186 8.00 5.12 18.54
CA ASN A 186 8.70 4.05 19.27
C ASN A 186 8.33 2.62 18.81
N ALA A 187 7.72 2.42 17.65
CA ALA A 187 7.42 1.10 17.13
C ALA A 187 8.70 0.33 16.74
N ASN A 188 8.65 -0.99 16.84
CA ASN A 188 9.70 -1.86 16.35
C ASN A 188 9.32 -2.38 14.95
N LEU A 189 10.02 -1.88 13.93
CA LEU A 189 9.91 -2.22 12.51
C LEU A 189 11.22 -2.82 11.97
N ALA A 190 12.07 -3.36 12.86
CA ALA A 190 13.35 -3.95 12.44
C ALA A 190 13.11 -5.07 11.41
N ASP A 191 13.91 -5.05 10.34
CA ASP A 191 13.87 -6.01 9.23
C ASP A 191 12.49 -6.16 8.55
N SER A 192 11.58 -5.19 8.73
CA SER A 192 10.28 -5.20 8.05
C SER A 192 10.38 -4.71 6.62
N ASN A 193 9.44 -5.16 5.78
CA ASN A 193 9.30 -4.70 4.40
C ASN A 193 8.19 -3.64 4.31
N LEU A 194 8.54 -2.38 4.06
CA LEU A 194 7.60 -1.28 3.81
C LEU A 194 7.68 -0.78 2.36
N SER A 195 8.35 -1.51 1.48
CA SER A 195 8.61 -1.07 0.11
C SER A 195 7.31 -0.64 -0.60
N ASN A 196 7.40 0.45 -1.39
CA ASN A 196 6.29 1.01 -2.14
C ASN A 196 5.06 1.41 -1.30
N GLY A 197 5.17 1.46 0.03
CA GLY A 197 4.10 1.88 0.94
C GLY A 197 3.86 3.39 0.91
N ASN A 198 2.64 3.80 1.24
CA ASN A 198 2.32 5.20 1.53
C ASN A 198 2.47 5.46 3.04
N VAL A 199 3.57 6.08 3.42
CA VAL A 199 3.94 6.36 4.82
C VAL A 199 4.05 7.88 5.05
N ALA A 200 3.38 8.67 4.18
CA ALA A 200 3.46 10.13 4.26
C ALA A 200 2.81 10.68 5.55
N GLY A 201 3.46 11.69 6.14
CA GLY A 201 2.99 12.33 7.36
C GLY A 201 2.94 11.41 8.60
N VAL A 202 3.56 10.24 8.57
CA VAL A 202 3.59 9.29 9.68
C VAL A 202 4.46 9.81 10.83
N ASN A 203 4.08 9.46 12.07
CA ASN A 203 4.96 9.66 13.21
C ASN A 203 5.77 8.39 13.49
N LEU A 204 7.04 8.39 13.11
CA LEU A 204 8.03 7.33 13.36
C LEU A 204 9.08 7.74 14.40
N SER A 205 8.81 8.79 15.19
CA SER A 205 9.80 9.28 16.14
C SER A 205 10.23 8.18 17.12
N GLY A 206 11.54 7.96 17.23
CA GLY A 206 12.14 6.90 18.06
C GLY A 206 11.90 5.47 17.57
N ALA A 207 11.25 5.25 16.41
CA ALA A 207 11.00 3.91 15.88
C ALA A 207 12.30 3.19 15.51
N ASN A 208 12.30 1.87 15.63
CA ASN A 208 13.40 1.00 15.19
C ASN A 208 13.08 0.45 13.79
N LEU A 209 13.79 0.95 12.78
CA LEU A 209 13.73 0.57 11.37
C LEU A 209 15.07 -0.03 10.89
N ASN A 210 15.88 -0.55 11.80
CA ASN A 210 17.16 -1.14 11.45
C ASN A 210 16.93 -2.32 10.48
N GLY A 211 17.67 -2.34 9.36
CA GLY A 211 17.55 -3.38 8.33
C GLY A 211 16.25 -3.37 7.53
N ALA A 212 15.34 -2.41 7.75
CA ALA A 212 14.06 -2.36 7.05
C ALA A 212 14.23 -2.07 5.55
N ASP A 213 13.38 -2.68 4.73
CA ASP A 213 13.22 -2.38 3.31
C ASP A 213 12.22 -1.23 3.13
N LEU A 214 12.74 -0.06 2.76
CA LEU A 214 11.98 1.18 2.54
C LEU A 214 12.10 1.66 1.09
N ARG A 215 12.41 0.75 0.14
CA ARG A 215 12.57 1.11 -1.26
C ARG A 215 11.30 1.71 -1.85
N GLY A 216 11.46 2.86 -2.53
CA GLY A 216 10.33 3.55 -3.17
C GLY A 216 9.22 4.02 -2.23
N VAL A 217 9.44 3.98 -0.91
CA VAL A 217 8.44 4.41 0.08
C VAL A 217 8.21 5.92 0.03
N ASN A 218 6.97 6.34 0.23
CA ASN A 218 6.66 7.75 0.41
C ASN A 218 6.66 8.11 1.91
N LEU A 219 7.72 8.77 2.38
CA LEU A 219 7.92 9.29 3.75
C LEU A 219 7.81 10.81 3.82
N SER A 220 7.22 11.47 2.81
CA SER A 220 7.15 12.93 2.78
C SER A 220 6.42 13.50 4.01
N GLY A 221 7.00 14.57 4.59
CA GLY A 221 6.45 15.23 5.77
C GLY A 221 6.40 14.40 7.05
N SER A 222 7.07 13.26 7.11
CA SER A 222 7.04 12.34 8.26
C SER A 222 7.96 12.80 9.39
N ASP A 223 7.62 12.45 10.63
CA ASP A 223 8.47 12.66 11.80
C ASP A 223 9.30 11.39 12.09
N LEU A 224 10.60 11.44 11.76
CA LEU A 224 11.57 10.39 12.02
C LEU A 224 12.61 10.81 13.07
N LYS A 225 12.33 11.79 13.92
CA LYS A 225 13.27 12.19 14.98
C LYS A 225 13.68 11.00 15.83
N TYR A 226 14.98 10.86 16.05
CA TYR A 226 15.56 9.76 16.84
C TYR A 226 15.28 8.35 16.28
N ALA A 227 14.74 8.21 15.09
CA ALA A 227 14.53 6.90 14.49
C ALA A 227 15.85 6.19 14.23
N LYS A 228 15.85 4.86 14.34
CA LYS A 228 16.99 3.99 14.08
C LYS A 228 16.80 3.35 12.70
N LEU A 229 17.67 3.70 11.73
CA LEU A 229 17.62 3.24 10.33
C LEU A 229 18.97 2.63 9.92
N LYS A 230 19.70 2.03 10.85
CA LYS A 230 20.99 1.41 10.53
C LYS A 230 20.78 0.33 9.47
N ARG A 231 21.58 0.42 8.36
CA ARG A 231 21.55 -0.53 7.24
C ARG A 231 20.17 -0.69 6.59
N ALA A 232 19.26 0.27 6.75
CA ALA A 232 17.99 0.27 6.05
C ALA A 232 18.19 0.57 4.56
N ASP A 233 17.35 -0.01 3.70
CA ASP A 233 17.34 0.24 2.27
C ASP A 233 16.27 1.28 1.91
N LEU A 234 16.69 2.51 1.63
CA LEU A 234 15.83 3.65 1.27
C LEU A 234 16.00 4.07 -0.19
N ARG A 235 16.45 3.17 -1.05
CA ARG A 235 16.66 3.51 -2.47
C ARG A 235 15.38 4.01 -3.12
N GLY A 236 15.47 5.21 -3.74
CA GLY A 236 14.33 5.85 -4.39
C GLY A 236 13.23 6.32 -3.42
N ALA A 237 13.45 6.29 -2.11
CA ALA A 237 12.47 6.78 -1.13
C ALA A 237 12.24 8.28 -1.26
N ASN A 238 11.00 8.73 -1.04
CA ASN A 238 10.65 10.14 -0.95
C ASN A 238 10.61 10.59 0.51
N LEU A 239 11.62 11.34 0.94
CA LEU A 239 11.76 11.90 2.29
C LEU A 239 11.50 13.42 2.31
N ASN A 240 10.97 14.02 1.23
CA ASN A 240 10.81 15.47 1.12
C ASN A 240 10.04 16.04 2.31
N GLY A 241 10.62 17.09 2.93
CA GLY A 241 10.05 17.74 4.10
C GLY A 241 10.02 16.91 5.40
N ALA A 242 10.62 15.74 5.42
CA ALA A 242 10.67 14.90 6.62
C ALA A 242 11.58 15.48 7.72
N ASP A 243 11.23 15.22 8.98
CA ASP A 243 12.05 15.60 10.14
C ASP A 243 12.93 14.41 10.57
N LEU A 244 14.20 14.45 10.18
CA LEU A 244 15.21 13.40 10.40
C LEU A 244 16.17 13.75 11.55
N ARG A 245 15.86 14.76 12.35
CA ARG A 245 16.77 15.23 13.40
C ARG A 245 17.14 14.11 14.37
N LYS A 246 18.46 13.93 14.57
CA LYS A 246 19.02 12.91 15.45
C LYS A 246 18.67 11.47 15.05
N ALA A 247 18.19 11.24 13.83
CA ALA A 247 17.98 9.90 13.29
C ALA A 247 19.33 9.22 12.97
N ASN A 248 19.38 7.90 13.03
CA ASN A 248 20.59 7.13 12.79
C ASN A 248 20.50 6.31 11.52
N PHE A 249 21.16 6.78 10.45
CA PHE A 249 21.24 6.18 9.11
C PHE A 249 22.58 5.45 8.88
N PHE A 250 23.29 5.07 9.93
CA PHE A 250 24.60 4.40 9.77
C PHE A 250 24.53 3.23 8.79
N GLY A 251 25.31 3.31 7.69
CA GLY A 251 25.36 2.28 6.65
C GLY A 251 24.06 2.12 5.83
N ALA A 252 23.12 3.06 5.89
CA ALA A 252 21.90 3.01 5.12
C ALA A 252 22.13 3.29 3.63
N ASP A 253 21.31 2.70 2.76
CA ASP A 253 21.32 2.95 1.31
C ASP A 253 20.24 3.95 0.92
N LEU A 254 20.64 5.19 0.61
CA LEU A 254 19.76 6.30 0.21
C LEU A 254 19.96 6.67 -1.28
N ARG A 255 20.48 5.77 -2.12
CA ARG A 255 20.67 6.06 -3.54
C ARG A 255 19.35 6.46 -4.19
N ASN A 256 19.40 7.53 -5.01
CA ASN A 256 18.23 8.08 -5.70
C ASN A 256 17.09 8.54 -4.75
N ALA A 257 17.31 8.65 -3.44
CA ALA A 257 16.32 9.17 -2.52
C ALA A 257 16.10 10.67 -2.71
N LYS A 258 14.89 11.16 -2.42
CA LYS A 258 14.55 12.57 -2.43
C LYS A 258 14.58 13.10 -1.00
N LEU A 259 15.45 14.08 -0.73
CA LEU A 259 15.67 14.67 0.60
C LEU A 259 15.48 16.21 0.55
N GLU A 260 14.63 16.71 -0.33
CA GLU A 260 14.37 18.14 -0.43
C GLU A 260 13.65 18.64 0.84
N TRP A 261 14.14 19.73 1.43
CA TRP A 261 13.56 20.37 2.63
C TRP A 261 13.53 19.49 3.88
N THR A 262 14.39 18.46 3.95
CA THR A 262 14.54 17.60 5.14
C THR A 262 15.31 18.32 6.25
N LYS A 263 14.96 18.01 7.50
CA LYS A 263 15.67 18.51 8.69
C LYS A 263 16.64 17.44 9.20
N LEU A 264 17.95 17.63 8.98
CA LEU A 264 19.00 16.62 9.24
C LEU A 264 19.85 16.91 10.50
N ARG A 265 19.53 17.95 11.27
CA ARG A 265 20.37 18.33 12.44
C ARG A 265 20.62 17.17 13.39
N GLY A 266 21.90 16.82 13.54
CA GLY A 266 22.35 15.72 14.40
C GLY A 266 22.05 14.31 13.87
N ALA A 267 21.61 14.17 12.62
CA ALA A 267 21.45 12.86 11.99
C ALA A 267 22.83 12.22 11.76
N ASN A 268 22.92 10.91 11.99
CA ASN A 268 24.13 10.15 11.70
C ASN A 268 24.00 9.44 10.34
N LEU A 269 24.69 9.93 9.34
CA LEU A 269 24.78 9.40 7.97
C LEU A 269 26.11 8.67 7.71
N SER A 270 26.91 8.38 8.76
CA SER A 270 28.19 7.68 8.60
C SER A 270 28.00 6.36 7.85
N GLU A 271 28.89 6.11 6.87
CA GLU A 271 28.85 4.95 5.99
C GLU A 271 27.60 4.84 5.10
N ALA A 272 26.68 5.83 5.12
CA ALA A 272 25.51 5.83 4.26
C ALA A 272 25.90 6.09 2.79
N ASN A 273 25.08 5.59 1.88
CA ASN A 273 25.23 5.82 0.44
C ASN A 273 24.14 6.77 -0.06
N LEU A 274 24.51 8.02 -0.38
CA LEU A 274 23.63 9.05 -0.93
C LEU A 274 23.92 9.34 -2.43
N THR A 275 24.53 8.40 -3.15
CA THR A 275 24.78 8.57 -4.59
C THR A 275 23.46 8.85 -5.30
N ASP A 276 23.43 9.90 -6.13
CA ASP A 276 22.28 10.36 -6.90
C ASP A 276 21.04 10.75 -6.04
N ALA A 277 21.22 10.93 -4.73
CA ALA A 277 20.17 11.50 -3.89
C ALA A 277 19.95 12.98 -4.22
N VAL A 278 18.68 13.39 -4.31
CA VAL A 278 18.30 14.77 -4.54
C VAL A 278 18.19 15.48 -3.19
N ILE A 279 19.07 16.45 -2.95
CA ILE A 279 19.18 17.19 -1.69
C ILE A 279 19.04 18.67 -1.98
N LYS A 280 18.01 19.33 -1.38
CA LYS A 280 17.86 20.79 -1.38
C LYS A 280 17.55 21.24 0.03
N PHE A 281 18.30 22.20 0.54
CA PHE A 281 18.13 22.76 1.88
C PHE A 281 17.70 24.22 1.82
N GLU A 282 17.02 24.70 2.86
CA GLU A 282 16.94 26.13 3.15
C GLU A 282 18.33 26.64 3.58
N ILE A 283 18.63 27.88 3.25
CA ILE A 283 19.98 28.52 3.39
C ILE A 283 20.53 28.43 4.82
N ASN A 284 19.72 28.13 5.82
CA ASN A 284 20.08 28.13 7.24
C ASN A 284 20.10 26.73 7.93
N GLU A 285 19.84 25.64 7.23
CA GLU A 285 19.88 24.29 7.82
C GLU A 285 20.93 23.42 7.08
N ASN A 286 22.19 23.52 7.53
CA ASN A 286 23.35 22.91 6.89
C ASN A 286 23.43 21.40 7.10
N LEU A 287 23.83 20.68 6.04
CA LEU A 287 24.45 19.32 6.11
C LEU A 287 25.61 19.29 7.12
N ASP A 288 26.26 20.44 7.37
CA ASP A 288 27.37 20.59 8.32
C ASP A 288 27.02 20.21 9.76
N ILE A 289 25.74 19.94 10.06
CA ILE A 289 25.26 19.51 11.37
C ILE A 289 24.94 18.02 11.41
N ALA A 290 24.96 17.32 10.26
CA ALA A 290 24.87 15.86 10.18
C ALA A 290 26.26 15.22 10.25
N ILE A 291 26.37 14.03 10.84
CA ILE A 291 27.63 13.28 10.89
C ILE A 291 27.81 12.53 9.59
N LEU A 292 28.89 12.83 8.83
CA LEU A 292 29.14 12.35 7.46
C LEU A 292 30.41 11.48 7.33
N CYS A 293 30.78 10.71 8.36
CA CYS A 293 31.97 9.88 8.28
C CYS A 293 31.83 8.76 7.24
N LYS A 294 32.74 8.70 6.25
CA LYS A 294 32.71 7.73 5.15
C LYS A 294 31.41 7.70 4.38
N THR A 295 30.68 8.81 4.32
CA THR A 295 29.42 8.93 3.59
C THR A 295 29.70 9.07 2.10
N LYS A 296 29.12 8.21 1.27
CA LYS A 296 29.23 8.27 -0.19
C LYS A 296 28.21 9.24 -0.78
N THR A 297 28.67 10.15 -1.65
CA THR A 297 27.83 11.09 -2.41
C THR A 297 28.20 11.04 -3.89
N SER A 298 27.42 11.66 -4.77
CA SER A 298 27.75 11.77 -6.20
C SER A 298 29.06 12.55 -6.44
N SER A 299 29.45 13.42 -5.50
CA SER A 299 30.73 14.16 -5.55
C SER A 299 31.90 13.45 -4.87
N GLY A 300 31.73 12.19 -4.44
CA GLY A 300 32.74 11.40 -3.74
C GLY A 300 32.40 11.13 -2.28
N GLU A 301 33.35 10.52 -1.56
CA GLU A 301 33.20 10.19 -0.15
C GLU A 301 33.44 11.42 0.75
N LYS A 302 32.61 11.64 1.73
CA LYS A 302 32.75 12.64 2.79
C LYS A 302 33.26 11.96 4.06
N SER A 303 34.35 12.46 4.63
CA SER A 303 34.98 11.86 5.82
C SER A 303 35.37 12.91 6.88
N SER A 304 34.77 14.11 6.81
CA SER A 304 35.11 15.24 7.69
C SER A 304 34.88 14.95 9.19
N ASP A 305 33.95 14.06 9.52
CA ASP A 305 33.45 13.86 10.89
C ASP A 305 33.83 12.51 11.49
N CYS A 306 34.83 11.84 10.94
CA CYS A 306 35.37 10.59 11.50
C CYS A 306 36.17 10.87 12.78
N LYS A 307 35.64 10.51 13.92
CA LYS A 307 36.34 10.52 15.21
C LYS A 307 36.65 9.10 15.65
#